data_b7e1294572f1d266d510a09b424f7100
#
_entry.id   b7e1294572f1d266d510a09b424f7100
#
_cell.length_a   1.000
_cell.length_b   1.000
_cell.length_c   1.000
_cell.angle_alpha   90.00
_cell.angle_beta   90.00
_cell.angle_gamma   90.00
#
_symmetry.space_group_name_H-M   'P 1'
#
loop_
_entity.id
_entity.type
_entity.pdbx_description
1 polymer ?
#
loop_
_entity_poly.entity_id
_entity_poly.type
_entity_poly.pdbx_seq_one_letter_code
_entity_poly.pdbx_strand_id
1 'polypeptide(L)'
;MDTPIWNKNIENMKERITVVKVGGAVVEDPDKLTRLIEDFSAIVGHKVLVHGGGRSATKIAAQLGIESQMVNGRRITDEAMLRIVTMVYGGLVNKNLVAQLQAKGVNALGLTGADMNVIQAHKRPVKDVDYGFVGDVDGADGQQLSRL
;
A
#
# COMPACT_ATOMS: atom_id res chain seq x y z
N MET A 1 -38.38 -11.62 -27.28
CA MET A 1 -37.02 -11.49 -27.85
C MET A 1 -36.09 -12.09 -26.85
N ASP A 2 -35.56 -13.26 -27.13
CA ASP A 2 -34.69 -13.97 -26.19
C ASP A 2 -33.31 -13.30 -26.14
N THR A 3 -32.81 -13.04 -24.93
CA THR A 3 -31.47 -12.49 -24.69
C THR A 3 -30.42 -13.46 -25.25
N PRO A 4 -29.47 -13.02 -26.07
CA PRO A 4 -28.48 -13.90 -26.68
C PRO A 4 -27.70 -14.69 -25.64
N ILE A 5 -27.46 -15.98 -25.90
CA ILE A 5 -26.79 -16.94 -25.00
C ILE A 5 -25.40 -16.49 -24.56
N TRP A 6 -24.70 -15.67 -25.35
CA TRP A 6 -23.38 -15.13 -25.01
C TRP A 6 -23.42 -14.05 -23.89
N ASN A 7 -24.57 -13.43 -23.62
CA ASN A 7 -24.72 -12.48 -22.51
C ASN A 7 -24.78 -13.16 -21.12
N LYS A 8 -25.15 -14.45 -21.06
CA LYS A 8 -25.22 -15.18 -19.79
C LYS A 8 -23.87 -15.62 -19.23
N ASN A 9 -22.83 -15.66 -20.07
CA ASN A 9 -21.50 -16.08 -19.65
C ASN A 9 -20.61 -14.94 -19.11
N ILE A 10 -21.01 -13.70 -19.33
CA ILE A 10 -20.25 -12.53 -18.85
C ILE A 10 -20.51 -12.27 -17.35
N GLU A 11 -21.71 -12.57 -16.86
CA GLU A 11 -22.10 -12.33 -15.45
C GLU A 11 -21.39 -13.25 -14.44
N ASN A 12 -20.71 -14.31 -14.86
CA ASN A 12 -20.05 -15.29 -13.97
C ASN A 12 -18.51 -15.32 -14.07
N MET A 13 -17.89 -14.44 -14.84
CA MET A 13 -16.45 -14.28 -14.82
C MET A 13 -16.09 -13.39 -13.61
N LYS A 14 -15.76 -14.01 -12.47
CA LYS A 14 -15.09 -13.30 -11.38
C LYS A 14 -13.86 -12.62 -11.96
N GLU A 15 -13.89 -11.30 -12.03
CA GLU A 15 -12.72 -10.54 -12.46
C GLU A 15 -11.54 -10.89 -11.57
N ARG A 16 -10.44 -11.28 -12.18
CA ARG A 16 -9.23 -11.62 -11.44
C ARG A 16 -8.45 -10.34 -11.18
N ILE A 17 -8.07 -10.15 -9.91
CA ILE A 17 -7.19 -9.05 -9.50
C ILE A 17 -5.81 -9.64 -9.23
N THR A 18 -4.79 -9.06 -9.86
CA THR A 18 -3.39 -9.40 -9.56
C THR A 18 -2.89 -8.51 -8.44
N VAL A 19 -2.51 -9.10 -7.30
CA VAL A 19 -1.93 -8.35 -6.18
C VAL A 19 -0.43 -8.60 -6.12
N VAL A 20 0.35 -7.54 -6.25
CA VAL A 20 1.81 -7.56 -6.16
C VAL A 20 2.23 -6.87 -4.88
N LYS A 21 2.93 -7.57 -3.98
CA LYS A 21 3.45 -6.98 -2.74
C LYS A 21 4.96 -6.82 -2.83
N VAL A 22 5.45 -5.62 -2.55
CA VAL A 22 6.89 -5.31 -2.57
C VAL A 22 7.37 -4.73 -1.24
N GLY A 23 8.57 -5.14 -0.84
CA GLY A 23 9.24 -4.60 0.34
C GLY A 23 9.97 -3.29 0.07
N GLY A 24 10.33 -2.56 1.14
CA GLY A 24 11.04 -1.29 1.06
C GLY A 24 12.37 -1.37 0.31
N ALA A 25 13.07 -2.52 0.37
CA ALA A 25 14.35 -2.72 -0.35
C ALA A 25 14.23 -2.63 -1.88
N VAL A 26 13.04 -2.92 -2.44
CA VAL A 26 12.78 -2.77 -3.88
C VAL A 26 12.44 -1.32 -4.20
N VAL A 27 11.62 -0.70 -3.37
CA VAL A 27 11.12 0.67 -3.60
C VAL A 27 12.21 1.73 -3.44
N GLU A 28 13.24 1.43 -2.65
CA GLU A 28 14.34 2.36 -2.35
C GLU A 28 15.57 2.20 -3.28
N ASP A 29 15.60 1.15 -4.06
CA ASP A 29 16.66 0.86 -5.03
C ASP A 29 16.19 1.33 -6.42
N PRO A 30 16.83 2.35 -7.02
CA PRO A 30 16.36 2.93 -8.28
C PRO A 30 16.24 1.91 -9.42
N ASP A 31 17.20 0.98 -9.54
CA ASP A 31 17.20 0.00 -10.62
C ASP A 31 16.09 -1.04 -10.43
N LYS A 32 15.90 -1.51 -9.19
CA LYS A 32 14.83 -2.45 -8.86
C LYS A 32 13.45 -1.79 -8.97
N LEU A 33 13.35 -0.52 -8.60
CA LEU A 33 12.11 0.25 -8.73
C LEU A 33 11.75 0.42 -10.21
N THR A 34 12.70 0.78 -11.07
CA THR A 34 12.47 0.91 -12.51
C THR A 34 11.95 -0.41 -13.09
N ARG A 35 12.60 -1.53 -12.78
CA ARG A 35 12.12 -2.86 -13.18
C ARG A 35 10.73 -3.18 -12.67
N LEU A 36 10.47 -2.93 -11.39
CA LEU A 36 9.15 -3.13 -10.81
C LEU A 36 8.07 -2.36 -11.57
N ILE A 37 8.32 -1.09 -11.87
CA ILE A 37 7.37 -0.22 -12.59
C ILE A 37 7.12 -0.78 -14.00
N GLU A 38 8.16 -1.24 -14.69
CA GLU A 38 8.03 -1.85 -16.02
C GLU A 38 7.22 -3.15 -15.98
N ASP A 39 7.62 -4.08 -15.12
CA ASP A 39 6.96 -5.38 -14.97
C ASP A 39 5.49 -5.23 -14.53
N PHE A 40 5.24 -4.34 -13.55
CA PHE A 40 3.88 -4.08 -13.07
C PHE A 40 3.02 -3.40 -14.14
N SER A 41 3.60 -2.50 -14.93
CA SER A 41 2.87 -1.83 -16.03
C SER A 41 2.42 -2.83 -17.10
N ALA A 42 3.20 -3.86 -17.36
CA ALA A 42 2.91 -4.91 -18.35
C ALA A 42 1.80 -5.90 -17.92
N ILE A 43 1.43 -5.95 -16.64
CA ILE A 43 0.33 -6.80 -16.17
C ILE A 43 -0.97 -6.31 -16.78
N VAL A 44 -1.71 -7.21 -17.43
CA VAL A 44 -3.03 -6.94 -18.03
C VAL A 44 -4.14 -7.15 -16.99
N GLY A 45 -5.20 -6.35 -17.06
CA GLY A 45 -6.35 -6.42 -16.17
C GLY A 45 -6.18 -5.67 -14.86
N HIS A 46 -7.09 -5.94 -13.90
CA HIS A 46 -7.07 -5.27 -12.60
C HIS A 46 -5.86 -5.70 -11.78
N LYS A 47 -5.16 -4.74 -11.25
CA LYS A 47 -3.92 -4.97 -10.50
C LYS A 47 -3.75 -4.01 -9.33
N VAL A 48 -3.22 -4.51 -8.24
CA VAL A 48 -2.95 -3.75 -7.01
C VAL A 48 -1.50 -3.91 -6.63
N LEU A 49 -0.81 -2.81 -6.41
CA LEU A 49 0.56 -2.78 -5.88
C LEU A 49 0.53 -2.43 -4.40
N VAL A 50 0.94 -3.36 -3.55
CA VAL A 50 1.08 -3.14 -2.10
C VAL A 50 2.55 -2.90 -1.77
N HIS A 51 2.86 -1.73 -1.23
CA HIS A 51 4.23 -1.34 -0.91
C HIS A 51 4.43 -1.01 0.56
N GLY A 52 5.68 -1.03 1.00
CA GLY A 52 6.13 -0.50 2.29
C GLY A 52 6.92 0.80 2.11
N GLY A 53 7.56 1.25 3.18
CA GLY A 53 8.38 2.47 3.21
C GLY A 53 9.21 2.59 4.49
N GLY A 54 9.39 1.47 5.20
CA GLY A 54 9.96 1.46 6.55
C GLY A 54 11.37 2.01 6.64
N ARG A 55 12.24 1.68 5.68
CA ARG A 55 13.62 2.18 5.64
C ARG A 55 13.65 3.67 5.33
N SER A 56 12.88 4.12 4.33
CA SER A 56 12.74 5.54 4.00
C SER A 56 12.24 6.34 5.20
N ALA A 57 11.24 5.82 5.93
CA ALA A 57 10.74 6.46 7.15
C ALA A 57 11.83 6.55 8.23
N THR A 58 12.63 5.49 8.46
CA THR A 58 13.76 5.54 9.41
C THR A 58 14.80 6.58 8.99
N LYS A 59 15.14 6.63 7.71
CA LYS A 59 16.13 7.58 7.18
C LYS A 59 15.67 9.03 7.33
N ILE A 60 14.43 9.31 6.99
CA ILE A 60 13.85 10.67 7.11
C ILE A 60 13.69 11.06 8.57
N ALA A 61 13.25 10.16 9.45
CA ALA A 61 13.18 10.41 10.88
C ALA A 61 14.56 10.83 11.44
N ALA A 62 15.62 10.10 11.10
CA ALA A 62 16.97 10.43 11.52
C ALA A 62 17.44 11.81 11.00
N GLN A 63 17.12 12.17 9.75
CA GLN A 63 17.43 13.50 9.21
C GLN A 63 16.70 14.64 9.95
N LEU A 64 15.55 14.35 10.53
CA LEU A 64 14.76 15.29 11.32
C LEU A 64 15.06 15.23 12.83
N GLY A 65 16.08 14.47 13.24
CA GLY A 65 16.45 14.29 14.64
C GLY A 65 15.46 13.43 15.46
N ILE A 66 14.62 12.65 14.79
CA ILE A 66 13.66 11.74 15.43
C ILE A 66 14.25 10.33 15.46
N GLU A 67 14.43 9.80 16.66
CA GLU A 67 14.98 8.46 16.85
C GLU A 67 13.93 7.38 16.56
N SER A 68 14.30 6.40 15.73
CA SER A 68 13.46 5.24 15.46
C SER A 68 13.79 4.10 16.39
N GLN A 69 12.93 3.85 17.36
CA GLN A 69 13.07 2.71 18.27
C GLN A 69 12.50 1.44 17.62
N MET A 70 13.28 0.36 17.68
CA MET A 70 12.91 -0.95 17.14
C MET A 70 12.95 -2.01 18.23
N VAL A 71 11.88 -2.78 18.39
CA VAL A 71 11.81 -3.93 19.31
C VAL A 71 11.33 -5.15 18.52
N ASN A 72 12.09 -6.23 18.59
CA ASN A 72 11.80 -7.48 17.86
C ASN A 72 11.52 -7.27 16.36
N GLY A 73 12.27 -6.37 15.71
CA GLY A 73 12.10 -6.04 14.28
C GLY A 73 10.87 -5.19 13.96
N ARG A 74 10.14 -4.72 14.97
CA ARG A 74 8.97 -3.83 14.82
C ARG A 74 9.29 -2.45 15.38
N ARG A 75 8.80 -1.42 14.72
CA ARG A 75 8.98 -0.03 15.14
C ARG A 75 8.03 0.30 16.29
N ILE A 76 8.53 1.01 17.30
CA ILE A 76 7.69 1.76 18.22
C ILE A 76 7.30 3.04 17.49
N THR A 77 6.00 3.26 17.34
CA THR A 77 5.46 4.40 16.59
C THR A 77 4.78 5.34 17.58
N ASP A 78 5.56 6.26 18.14
CA ASP A 78 5.05 7.38 18.93
C ASP A 78 4.42 8.46 18.01
N GLU A 79 3.95 9.56 18.58
CA GLU A 79 3.28 10.62 17.82
C GLU A 79 4.20 11.25 16.77
N ALA A 80 5.46 11.49 17.10
CA ALA A 80 6.44 12.08 16.17
C ALA A 80 6.70 11.11 15.00
N MET A 81 6.91 9.83 15.32
CA MET A 81 7.12 8.79 14.33
C MET A 81 5.87 8.52 13.49
N LEU A 82 4.66 8.63 14.07
CA LEU A 82 3.41 8.50 13.31
C LEU A 82 3.34 9.52 12.18
N ARG A 83 3.68 10.78 12.47
CA ARG A 83 3.74 11.84 11.44
C ARG A 83 4.71 11.47 10.32
N ILE A 84 5.89 10.98 10.66
CA ILE A 84 6.89 10.56 9.67
C ILE A 84 6.38 9.40 8.82
N VAL A 85 5.84 8.34 9.42
CA VAL A 85 5.37 7.18 8.63
C VAL A 85 4.18 7.56 7.74
N THR A 86 3.29 8.42 8.21
CA THR A 86 2.17 8.92 7.40
C THR A 86 2.67 9.71 6.18
N MET A 87 3.57 10.67 6.38
CA MET A 87 4.15 11.45 5.29
C MET A 87 4.92 10.57 4.31
N VAL A 88 5.72 9.64 4.81
CA VAL A 88 6.60 8.83 3.96
C VAL A 88 5.81 7.75 3.22
N TYR A 89 4.96 7.00 3.89
CA TYR A 89 4.24 5.90 3.24
C TYR A 89 3.12 6.42 2.34
N GLY A 90 2.24 7.29 2.85
CA GLY A 90 1.10 7.80 2.11
C GLY A 90 1.45 8.93 1.14
N GLY A 91 2.48 9.69 1.45
CA GLY A 91 2.97 10.80 0.61
C GLY A 91 4.13 10.37 -0.28
N LEU A 92 5.34 10.40 0.24
CA LEU A 92 6.56 10.31 -0.58
C LEU A 92 6.62 9.02 -1.42
N VAL A 93 6.52 7.86 -0.79
CA VAL A 93 6.66 6.58 -1.49
C VAL A 93 5.45 6.32 -2.38
N ASN A 94 4.24 6.45 -1.85
CA ASN A 94 3.00 6.21 -2.58
C ASN A 94 2.88 7.09 -3.82
N LYS A 95 3.03 8.40 -3.67
CA LYS A 95 2.86 9.35 -4.79
C LYS A 95 4.00 9.26 -5.81
N ASN A 96 5.22 8.90 -5.38
CA ASN A 96 6.31 8.64 -6.32
C ASN A 96 6.02 7.41 -7.18
N LEU A 97 5.49 6.33 -6.60
CA LEU A 97 5.05 5.14 -7.35
C LEU A 97 3.92 5.50 -8.34
N VAL A 98 2.91 6.25 -7.89
CA VAL A 98 1.81 6.70 -8.75
C VAL A 98 2.34 7.52 -9.92
N ALA A 99 3.23 8.50 -9.67
CA ALA A 99 3.79 9.34 -10.73
C ALA A 99 4.55 8.52 -11.79
N GLN A 100 5.35 7.54 -11.35
CA GLN A 100 6.09 6.67 -12.27
C GLN A 100 5.16 5.74 -13.08
N LEU A 101 4.12 5.20 -12.47
CA LEU A 101 3.11 4.40 -13.15
C LEU A 101 2.32 5.23 -14.18
N GLN A 102 1.92 6.45 -13.81
CA GLN A 102 1.27 7.38 -14.75
C GLN A 102 2.19 7.70 -15.94
N ALA A 103 3.48 7.90 -15.71
CA ALA A 103 4.46 8.11 -16.77
C ALA A 103 4.60 6.91 -17.74
N LYS A 104 4.26 5.70 -17.30
CA LYS A 104 4.17 4.49 -18.13
C LYS A 104 2.78 4.25 -18.73
N GLY A 105 1.85 5.19 -18.59
CA GLY A 105 0.48 5.09 -19.12
C GLY A 105 -0.49 4.26 -18.28
N VAL A 106 -0.09 3.86 -17.07
CA VAL A 106 -0.99 3.18 -16.13
C VAL A 106 -1.77 4.23 -15.35
N ASN A 107 -3.10 4.25 -15.48
CA ASN A 107 -3.95 5.16 -14.71
C ASN A 107 -4.04 4.69 -13.25
N ALA A 108 -3.01 4.99 -12.47
CA ALA A 108 -2.84 4.54 -11.10
C ALA A 108 -3.44 5.52 -10.09
N LEU A 109 -4.12 4.98 -9.09
CA LEU A 109 -4.58 5.70 -7.90
C LEU A 109 -3.80 5.20 -6.68
N GLY A 110 -3.27 6.10 -5.87
CA GLY A 110 -2.54 5.75 -4.66
C GLY A 110 -3.37 5.99 -3.41
N LEU A 111 -3.58 4.93 -2.63
CA LEU A 111 -4.34 4.92 -1.39
C LEU A 111 -3.50 4.49 -0.20
N THR A 112 -3.97 4.81 0.98
CA THR A 112 -3.62 4.21 2.26
C THR A 112 -4.83 3.43 2.81
N GLY A 113 -4.65 2.64 3.85
CA GLY A 113 -5.77 1.95 4.49
C GLY A 113 -6.82 2.88 5.11
N ALA A 114 -6.45 4.15 5.37
CA ALA A 114 -7.35 5.16 5.92
C ALA A 114 -8.29 5.76 4.87
N ASP A 115 -7.90 5.76 3.60
CA ASP A 115 -8.73 6.30 2.52
C ASP A 115 -9.99 5.46 2.39
N MET A 116 -11.16 6.10 2.39
CA MET A 116 -12.49 5.47 2.41
C MET A 116 -12.67 4.41 3.52
N ASN A 117 -11.80 4.41 4.53
CA ASN A 117 -11.80 3.41 5.60
C ASN A 117 -11.70 1.95 5.07
N VAL A 118 -10.95 1.76 3.98
CA VAL A 118 -10.86 0.44 3.31
C VAL A 118 -10.16 -0.63 4.15
N ILE A 119 -9.31 -0.23 5.12
CA ILE A 119 -8.75 -1.13 6.13
C ILE A 119 -9.22 -0.66 7.49
N GLN A 120 -10.07 -1.45 8.10
CA GLN A 120 -10.56 -1.24 9.45
C GLN A 120 -9.62 -1.87 10.45
N ALA A 121 -9.27 -1.14 11.50
CA ALA A 121 -8.33 -1.61 12.51
C ALA A 121 -8.64 -0.99 13.88
N HIS A 122 -8.36 -1.72 14.94
CA HIS A 122 -8.34 -1.21 16.29
C HIS A 122 -6.91 -1.06 16.81
N LYS A 123 -6.70 -0.24 17.84
CA LYS A 123 -5.38 -0.09 18.46
C LYS A 123 -4.96 -1.44 19.05
N ARG A 124 -3.73 -1.87 18.72
CA ARG A 124 -3.16 -3.09 19.29
C ARG A 124 -3.10 -3.00 20.81
N PRO A 125 -3.64 -3.99 21.55
CA PRO A 125 -3.53 -4.04 23.00
C PRO A 125 -2.06 -4.08 23.45
N VAL A 126 -1.76 -3.29 24.48
CA VAL A 126 -0.43 -3.32 25.10
C VAL A 126 -0.24 -4.65 25.85
N LYS A 127 0.89 -5.31 25.58
CA LYS A 127 1.35 -6.49 26.30
C LYS A 127 2.70 -6.18 26.95
N ASP A 128 3.75 -6.93 26.62
CA ASP A 128 5.10 -6.69 27.15
C ASP A 128 5.72 -5.40 26.62
N VAL A 129 5.31 -4.94 25.44
CA VAL A 129 5.80 -3.72 24.79
C VAL A 129 4.61 -2.91 24.26
N ASP A 130 4.60 -1.60 24.57
CA ASP A 130 3.73 -0.64 23.89
C ASP A 130 4.37 -0.22 22.56
N TYR A 131 3.81 -0.65 21.46
CA TYR A 131 4.27 -0.25 20.13
C TYR A 131 3.71 1.11 19.67
N GLY A 132 2.94 1.80 20.51
CA GLY A 132 2.36 3.11 20.23
C GLY A 132 1.20 3.04 19.24
N PHE A 133 1.26 3.84 18.19
CA PHE A 133 0.22 3.92 17.14
C PHE A 133 0.33 2.75 16.16
N VAL A 134 -0.01 1.56 16.62
CA VAL A 134 -0.07 0.34 15.82
C VAL A 134 -1.44 -0.28 15.95
N GLY A 135 -2.02 -0.67 14.81
CA GLY A 135 -3.33 -1.31 14.73
C GLY A 135 -3.23 -2.80 14.40
N ASP A 136 -4.22 -3.53 14.89
CA ASP A 136 -4.54 -4.87 14.41
C ASP A 136 -5.73 -4.75 13.45
N VAL A 137 -5.63 -5.39 12.29
CA VAL A 137 -6.65 -5.27 11.23
C VAL A 137 -7.87 -6.12 11.60
N ASP A 138 -9.04 -5.49 11.61
CA ASP A 138 -10.34 -6.15 11.84
C ASP A 138 -10.99 -6.60 10.54
N GLY A 139 -10.75 -5.89 9.44
CA GLY A 139 -11.32 -6.20 8.15
C GLY A 139 -10.81 -5.29 7.03
N ALA A 140 -11.21 -5.63 5.82
CA ALA A 140 -10.97 -4.81 4.63
C ALA A 140 -12.26 -4.72 3.79
N ASP A 141 -12.60 -3.52 3.34
CA ASP A 141 -13.78 -3.28 2.52
C ASP A 141 -13.47 -3.45 1.03
N GLY A 142 -13.60 -4.69 0.56
CA GLY A 142 -13.40 -5.02 -0.84
C GLY A 142 -14.45 -4.41 -1.77
N GLN A 143 -15.66 -4.11 -1.26
CA GLN A 143 -16.71 -3.47 -2.07
C GLN A 143 -16.37 -2.01 -2.37
N GLN A 144 -15.77 -1.31 -1.42
CA GLN A 144 -15.28 0.05 -1.65
C GLN A 144 -14.16 0.05 -2.70
N LEU A 145 -13.21 -0.88 -2.58
CA LEU A 145 -12.11 -1.00 -3.54
C LEU A 145 -12.59 -1.37 -4.95
N SER A 146 -13.64 -2.16 -5.08
CA SER A 146 -14.18 -2.57 -6.38
C SER A 146 -14.90 -1.46 -7.15
N ARG A 147 -15.13 -0.31 -6.52
CA ARG A 147 -15.75 0.87 -7.15
C ARG A 147 -14.74 1.83 -7.78
N LEU A 148 -13.47 1.58 -7.58
CA LEU A 148 -12.34 2.35 -8.12
C LEU A 148 -11.87 1.77 -9.45
#